data_3a1ffd654c6fda7d86ce356e9cef7913
#
_entry.id   3a1ffd654c6fda7d86ce356e9cef7913
#
_cell.length_a   1.000
_cell.length_b   1.000
_cell.length_c   1.000
_cell.angle_alpha   90.00
_cell.angle_beta   90.00
_cell.angle_gamma   90.00
#
_symmetry.space_group_name_H-M   'P 1'
#
loop_
_entity.id
_entity.type
_entity.pdbx_description
1 polymer ?
#
loop_
_entity_poly.entity_id
_entity_poly.type
_entity_poly.pdbx_seq_one_letter_code
_entity_poly.pdbx_strand_id
1 'polypeptide(L)'
;MSFEGEQQRIKHTGNRKKFSAYISMVWPDQKLMYDFYDVMNSNNTIDHLENLRKCIMKVRYKRLILIWDNASFHISKMVNDYVKVQKDWLTIVHLPKKAPYLNPNERKVNQQIKSHVCANRFHEHIEEQKDAVSEYLDKRFGRWYDDIR
;
A
#
# COMPACT_ATOMS: atom_id res chain seq x y z
N MET A 1 16.84 -2.74 -1.10
CA MET A 1 15.53 -3.18 -0.59
C MET A 1 14.47 -2.88 -1.62
N SER A 2 13.59 -3.82 -1.86
CA SER A 2 12.49 -3.67 -2.81
C SER A 2 11.16 -3.59 -2.08
N PHE A 3 10.29 -2.68 -2.54
CA PHE A 3 8.91 -2.57 -2.09
C PHE A 3 7.99 -2.79 -3.29
N GLU A 4 6.88 -3.44 -3.04
CA GLU A 4 5.80 -3.51 -4.01
C GLU A 4 4.61 -2.74 -3.46
N GLY A 5 4.17 -1.74 -4.24
CA GLY A 5 3.05 -0.90 -3.87
C GLY A 5 1.80 -1.27 -4.65
N GLU A 6 0.69 -1.33 -3.95
CA GLU A 6 -0.60 -1.60 -4.55
C GLU A 6 -1.71 -0.85 -3.85
N GLN A 7 -2.73 -0.46 -4.63
CA GLN A 7 -3.94 0.11 -4.06
C GLN A 7 -4.96 -0.97 -3.75
N GLN A 8 -5.66 -0.78 -2.67
CA GLN A 8 -6.82 -1.58 -2.31
C GLN A 8 -7.98 -0.65 -1.93
N ARG A 9 -9.09 -0.73 -2.68
CA ARG A 9 -10.30 -0.04 -2.29
C ARG A 9 -11.20 -1.00 -1.53
N ILE A 10 -11.56 -0.63 -0.31
CA ILE A 10 -12.37 -1.45 0.58
C ILE A 10 -13.73 -0.79 0.74
N LYS A 11 -14.78 -1.53 0.40
CA LYS A 11 -16.15 -1.06 0.49
C LYS A 11 -16.73 -1.39 1.86
N HIS A 12 -17.23 -0.37 2.54
CA HIS A 12 -17.97 -0.55 3.79
C HIS A 12 -19.42 -0.96 3.49
N THR A 13 -19.87 -2.08 4.05
CA THR A 13 -21.17 -2.67 3.74
C THR A 13 -22.36 -1.99 4.41
N GLY A 14 -22.15 -1.20 5.48
CA GLY A 14 -23.24 -0.67 6.30
C GLY A 14 -23.83 0.66 5.83
N ASN A 15 -23.05 1.56 5.20
CA ASN A 15 -23.52 2.92 4.90
C ASN A 15 -22.93 3.51 3.63
N ARG A 16 -22.52 2.70 2.68
CA ARG A 16 -21.93 3.10 1.38
C ARG A 16 -20.63 3.90 1.46
N LYS A 17 -20.10 4.18 2.65
CA LYS A 17 -18.78 4.80 2.77
C LYS A 17 -17.71 3.82 2.32
N LYS A 18 -16.65 4.36 1.72
CA LYS A 18 -15.51 3.58 1.23
C LYS A 18 -14.23 4.20 1.73
N PHE A 19 -13.23 3.39 1.91
CA PHE A 19 -11.87 3.87 2.12
C PHE A 19 -10.93 3.07 1.23
N SER A 20 -9.73 3.61 1.03
CA SER A 20 -8.70 2.96 0.23
C SER A 20 -7.49 2.69 1.11
N ALA A 21 -6.87 1.55 0.91
CA ALA A 21 -5.63 1.19 1.58
C ALA A 21 -4.50 1.21 0.56
N TYR A 22 -3.45 1.97 0.85
CA TYR A 22 -2.19 1.92 0.13
C TYR A 22 -1.29 0.95 0.88
N ILE A 23 -0.96 -0.18 0.25
CA ILE A 23 -0.22 -1.27 0.90
C ILE A 23 1.06 -1.52 0.13
N SER A 24 2.18 -1.43 0.82
CA SER A 24 3.50 -1.79 0.28
C SER A 24 4.07 -2.95 1.06
N MET A 25 4.50 -3.99 0.34
CA MET A 25 5.16 -5.15 0.94
C MET A 25 6.67 -4.99 0.81
N VAL A 26 7.36 -5.13 1.93
CA VAL A 26 8.82 -5.04 2.00
C VAL A 26 9.43 -6.42 1.77
N TRP A 27 10.36 -6.53 0.84
CA TRP A 27 11.08 -7.76 0.55
C TRP A 27 12.51 -7.70 1.09
N PRO A 28 13.04 -8.81 1.60
CA PRO A 28 12.47 -10.16 1.65
C PRO A 28 11.60 -10.45 2.87
N ASP A 29 11.48 -9.54 3.82
CA ASP A 29 10.83 -9.77 5.11
C ASP A 29 9.33 -10.04 5.00
N GLN A 30 8.70 -9.65 3.89
CA GLN A 30 7.26 -9.78 3.64
C GLN A 30 6.38 -9.08 4.67
N LYS A 31 6.91 -8.05 5.33
CA LYS A 31 6.16 -7.18 6.22
C LYS A 31 5.57 -6.02 5.45
N LEU A 32 4.53 -5.42 6.02
CA LEU A 32 3.76 -4.41 5.32
C LEU A 32 3.99 -3.02 5.89
N MET A 33 3.92 -2.05 5.00
CA MET A 33 3.64 -0.67 5.33
C MET A 33 2.36 -0.27 4.62
N TYR A 34 1.39 0.30 5.35
CA TYR A 34 0.12 0.68 4.76
C TYR A 34 -0.42 1.97 5.36
N ASP A 35 -1.20 2.67 4.54
CA ASP A 35 -1.88 3.90 4.90
C ASP A 35 -3.32 3.84 4.38
N PHE A 36 -4.26 4.41 5.13
CA PHE A 36 -5.66 4.49 4.72
C PHE A 36 -5.98 5.90 4.25
N TYR A 37 -6.71 6.00 3.14
CA TYR A 37 -7.16 7.25 2.56
C TYR A 37 -8.62 7.14 2.14
N ASP A 38 -9.30 8.29 2.05
CA ASP A 38 -10.66 8.32 1.54
C ASP A 38 -10.71 7.97 0.06
N VAL A 39 -9.71 8.39 -0.69
CA VAL A 39 -9.62 8.19 -2.13
C VAL A 39 -8.17 7.96 -2.56
N MET A 40 -7.99 7.22 -3.63
CA MET A 40 -6.69 7.03 -4.27
C MET A 40 -6.51 8.10 -5.34
N ASN A 41 -5.53 8.98 -5.14
CA ASN A 41 -5.17 10.01 -6.09
C ASN A 41 -3.66 10.29 -6.03
N SER A 42 -3.19 11.20 -6.87
CA SER A 42 -1.77 11.53 -6.94
C SER A 42 -1.22 12.12 -5.64
N ASN A 43 -2.00 12.94 -4.96
CA ASN A 43 -1.59 13.54 -3.67
C ASN A 43 -1.40 12.47 -2.60
N ASN A 44 -2.32 11.53 -2.50
CA ASN A 44 -2.23 10.44 -1.52
C ASN A 44 -1.14 9.44 -1.88
N THR A 45 -0.86 9.25 -3.17
CA THR A 45 0.28 8.47 -3.63
C THR A 45 1.59 9.09 -3.13
N ILE A 46 1.75 10.39 -3.27
CA ILE A 46 2.95 11.11 -2.80
C ILE A 46 3.05 11.03 -1.28
N ASP A 47 1.94 11.17 -0.58
CA ASP A 47 1.91 11.03 0.89
C ASP A 47 2.40 9.65 1.34
N HIS A 48 1.95 8.59 0.69
CA HIS A 48 2.42 7.24 0.97
C HIS A 48 3.93 7.08 0.68
N LEU A 49 4.41 7.65 -0.42
CA LEU A 49 5.84 7.64 -0.75
C LEU A 49 6.67 8.40 0.29
N GLU A 50 6.18 9.52 0.80
CA GLU A 50 6.84 10.26 1.87
C GLU A 50 6.90 9.43 3.17
N ASN A 51 5.85 8.68 3.48
CA ASN A 51 5.84 7.78 4.63
C ASN A 51 6.86 6.64 4.45
N LEU A 52 6.97 6.08 3.25
CA LEU A 52 8.01 5.10 2.92
C LEU A 52 9.41 5.69 3.10
N ARG A 53 9.63 6.93 2.67
CA ARG A 53 10.90 7.62 2.84
C ARG A 53 11.30 7.72 4.30
N LYS A 54 10.36 8.14 5.17
CA LYS A 54 10.60 8.22 6.61
C LYS A 54 11.03 6.88 7.19
N CYS A 55 10.38 5.80 6.76
CA CYS A 55 10.73 4.45 7.21
C CYS A 55 12.13 4.03 6.75
N ILE A 56 12.49 4.31 5.50
CA ILE A 56 13.82 3.99 4.96
C ILE A 56 14.91 4.70 5.74
N MET A 57 14.71 5.96 6.05
CA MET A 57 15.68 6.75 6.80
C MET A 57 15.91 6.17 8.20
N LYS A 58 14.90 5.63 8.83
CA LYS A 58 15.02 5.01 10.15
C LYS A 58 15.82 3.71 10.14
N VAL A 59 15.71 2.92 9.09
CA VAL A 59 16.43 1.64 8.96
C VAL A 59 17.78 1.76 8.28
N ARG A 60 18.22 2.96 7.97
CA ARG A 60 19.51 3.25 7.34
C ARG A 60 19.69 2.66 5.95
N TYR A 61 18.63 2.33 5.25
CA TYR A 61 18.72 2.00 3.84
C TYR A 61 18.86 3.29 3.03
N LYS A 62 19.69 3.23 2.00
CA LYS A 62 19.97 4.40 1.17
C LYS A 62 19.05 4.49 -0.05
N ARG A 63 18.51 3.39 -0.49
CA ARG A 63 17.69 3.33 -1.71
C ARG A 63 16.52 2.40 -1.55
N LEU A 64 15.45 2.76 -2.25
CA LEU A 64 14.23 1.99 -2.36
C LEU A 64 13.95 1.71 -3.83
N ILE A 65 13.69 0.46 -4.15
CA ILE A 65 13.14 0.07 -5.46
C ILE A 65 11.69 -0.28 -5.23
N LEU A 66 10.79 0.51 -5.81
CA LEU A 66 9.35 0.32 -5.69
C LEU A 66 8.81 -0.25 -6.99
N ILE A 67 8.12 -1.38 -6.88
CA ILE A 67 7.47 -2.03 -8.01
C ILE A 67 5.96 -1.81 -7.87
N TRP A 68 5.33 -1.22 -8.87
CA TRP A 68 3.89 -0.98 -8.85
C TRP A 68 3.26 -1.13 -10.25
N ASP A 69 1.92 -1.15 -10.26
CA ASP A 69 1.16 -1.24 -11.50
C ASP A 69 1.06 0.12 -12.21
N ASN A 70 0.35 0.15 -13.34
CA ASN A 70 0.16 1.35 -14.15
C ASN A 70 -1.17 2.06 -13.84
N ALA A 71 -1.61 2.07 -12.59
CA ALA A 71 -2.80 2.83 -12.20
C ALA A 71 -2.62 4.33 -12.55
N SER A 72 -3.71 5.00 -12.87
CA SER A 72 -3.66 6.40 -13.33
C SER A 72 -2.97 7.33 -12.34
N PHE A 73 -3.18 7.13 -11.06
CA PHE A 73 -2.52 7.95 -10.02
C PHE A 73 -1.05 7.59 -9.82
N HIS A 74 -0.58 6.41 -10.28
CA HIS A 74 0.84 6.05 -10.29
C HIS A 74 1.60 6.68 -11.45
N ILE A 75 0.94 6.90 -12.58
CA ILE A 75 1.58 7.42 -13.80
C ILE A 75 1.24 8.88 -14.08
N SER A 76 0.59 9.57 -13.15
CA SER A 76 0.25 10.98 -13.31
C SER A 76 1.50 11.85 -13.40
N LYS A 77 1.37 13.01 -14.03
CA LYS A 77 2.48 13.97 -14.13
C LYS A 77 3.01 14.38 -12.75
N MET A 78 2.10 14.62 -11.80
CA MET A 78 2.47 15.02 -10.44
C MET A 78 3.36 13.97 -9.77
N VAL A 79 3.00 12.70 -9.87
CA VAL A 79 3.78 11.60 -9.30
C VAL A 79 5.10 11.43 -10.04
N ASN A 80 5.09 11.49 -11.36
CA ASN A 80 6.31 11.40 -12.16
C ASN A 80 7.31 12.52 -11.84
N ASP A 81 6.82 13.74 -11.68
CA ASP A 81 7.66 14.88 -11.29
C ASP A 81 8.25 14.68 -9.89
N TYR A 82 7.44 14.21 -8.95
CA TYR A 82 7.91 13.88 -7.61
C TYR A 82 9.02 12.82 -7.64
N VAL A 83 8.80 11.73 -8.37
CA VAL A 83 9.78 10.63 -8.49
C VAL A 83 11.10 11.12 -9.07
N LYS A 84 11.06 11.99 -10.07
CA LYS A 84 12.27 12.56 -10.67
C LYS A 84 13.11 13.35 -9.65
N VAL A 85 12.45 14.11 -8.79
CA VAL A 85 13.12 14.86 -7.71
C VAL A 85 13.72 13.90 -6.67
N GLN A 86 13.07 12.76 -6.44
CA GLN A 86 13.46 11.80 -5.41
C GLN A 86 14.40 10.68 -5.93
N LYS A 87 14.99 10.83 -7.09
CA LYS A 87 15.83 9.79 -7.73
C LYS A 87 17.01 9.31 -6.89
N ASP A 88 17.45 10.11 -5.92
CA ASP A 88 18.58 9.75 -5.07
C ASP A 88 18.27 8.55 -4.16
N TRP A 89 17.04 8.39 -3.78
CA TRP A 89 16.63 7.30 -2.89
C TRP A 89 15.57 6.38 -3.49
N LEU A 90 14.84 6.82 -4.53
CA LEU A 90 13.67 6.12 -5.07
C LEU A 90 13.87 5.76 -6.54
N THR A 91 13.69 4.48 -6.85
CA THR A 91 13.61 3.98 -8.22
C THR A 91 12.28 3.28 -8.40
N ILE A 92 11.55 3.62 -9.46
CA ILE A 92 10.25 3.01 -9.77
C ILE A 92 10.41 2.00 -10.90
N VAL A 93 9.82 0.83 -10.72
CA VAL A 93 9.68 -0.19 -11.77
C VAL A 93 8.20 -0.42 -11.99
N HIS A 94 7.73 -0.18 -13.20
CA HIS A 94 6.33 -0.40 -13.57
C HIS A 94 6.12 -1.85 -14.02
N LEU A 95 5.09 -2.49 -13.48
CA LEU A 95 4.69 -3.81 -13.94
C LEU A 95 4.13 -3.72 -15.37
N PRO A 96 4.27 -4.77 -16.17
CA PRO A 96 3.67 -4.81 -17.50
C PRO A 96 2.15 -4.62 -17.41
N LYS A 97 1.56 -4.01 -18.43
CA LYS A 97 0.12 -3.87 -18.54
C LYS A 97 -0.53 -5.27 -18.55
N LYS A 98 -1.70 -5.37 -17.91
CA LYS A 98 -2.49 -6.62 -17.85
C LYS A 98 -1.75 -7.81 -17.24
N ALA A 99 -0.84 -7.56 -16.29
CA ALA A 99 -0.11 -8.60 -15.60
C ALA A 99 -0.26 -8.52 -14.07
N PRO A 100 -1.48 -8.45 -13.53
CA PRO A 100 -1.69 -8.33 -12.07
C PRO A 100 -1.15 -9.55 -11.31
N TYR A 101 -1.06 -10.71 -11.96
CA TYR A 101 -0.50 -11.91 -11.36
C TYR A 101 0.98 -11.79 -10.99
N LEU A 102 1.68 -10.81 -11.54
CA LEU A 102 3.08 -10.52 -11.18
C LEU A 102 3.21 -9.71 -9.92
N ASN A 103 2.11 -9.18 -9.38
CA ASN A 103 2.11 -8.41 -8.15
C ASN A 103 1.74 -9.30 -6.96
N PRO A 104 2.69 -9.62 -6.04
CA PRO A 104 2.40 -10.46 -4.88
C PRO A 104 1.33 -9.88 -3.95
N ASN A 105 1.18 -8.56 -3.89
CA ASN A 105 0.15 -7.93 -3.06
C ASN A 105 -1.25 -8.33 -3.49
N GLU A 106 -1.50 -8.48 -4.80
CA GLU A 106 -2.81 -8.92 -5.28
C GLU A 106 -3.17 -10.30 -4.73
N ARG A 107 -2.24 -11.23 -4.79
CA ARG A 107 -2.49 -12.62 -4.37
C ARG A 107 -2.41 -12.81 -2.86
N LYS A 108 -1.39 -12.22 -2.22
CA LYS A 108 -1.11 -12.49 -0.80
C LYS A 108 -1.85 -11.59 0.15
N VAL A 109 -2.13 -10.37 -0.23
CA VAL A 109 -2.70 -9.36 0.66
C VAL A 109 -4.15 -9.05 0.31
N ASN A 110 -4.40 -8.58 -0.90
CA ASN A 110 -5.72 -8.07 -1.26
C ASN A 110 -6.79 -9.15 -1.27
N GLN A 111 -6.49 -10.31 -1.82
CA GLN A 111 -7.46 -11.41 -1.83
C GLN A 111 -7.77 -11.88 -0.41
N GLN A 112 -6.76 -11.92 0.46
CA GLN A 112 -6.97 -12.32 1.84
C GLN A 112 -7.79 -11.29 2.64
N ILE A 113 -7.56 -10.00 2.41
CA ILE A 113 -8.41 -8.96 3.00
C ILE A 113 -9.86 -9.16 2.57
N LYS A 114 -10.10 -9.33 1.28
CA LYS A 114 -11.45 -9.54 0.75
C LYS A 114 -12.12 -10.78 1.34
N SER A 115 -11.41 -11.89 1.44
CA SER A 115 -11.99 -13.16 1.91
C SER A 115 -12.12 -13.25 3.42
N HIS A 116 -11.19 -12.69 4.19
CA HIS A 116 -11.16 -12.87 5.66
C HIS A 116 -11.76 -11.70 6.44
N VAL A 117 -11.74 -10.50 5.88
CA VAL A 117 -12.20 -9.30 6.59
C VAL A 117 -13.52 -8.78 6.04
N CYS A 118 -13.65 -8.71 4.71
CA CYS A 118 -14.77 -8.02 4.06
C CYS A 118 -15.89 -8.94 3.60
N ALA A 119 -15.61 -10.20 3.26
CA ALA A 119 -16.57 -11.06 2.55
C ALA A 119 -17.81 -11.44 3.35
N ASN A 120 -17.68 -11.79 4.62
CA ASN A 120 -18.76 -12.35 5.45
C ASN A 120 -18.98 -11.59 6.76
N ARG A 121 -18.48 -10.36 6.86
CA ARG A 121 -18.58 -9.57 8.08
C ARG A 121 -19.25 -8.23 7.81
N PHE A 122 -20.19 -7.90 8.68
CA PHE A 122 -20.82 -6.59 8.71
C PHE A 122 -20.10 -5.70 9.71
N HIS A 123 -19.79 -4.48 9.30
CA HIS A 123 -19.24 -3.46 10.17
C HIS A 123 -20.15 -2.24 10.16
N GLU A 124 -20.63 -1.84 11.32
CA GLU A 124 -21.57 -0.73 11.46
C GLU A 124 -20.94 0.60 11.06
N HIS A 125 -19.67 0.79 11.41
CA HIS A 125 -18.93 2.02 11.12
C HIS A 125 -17.68 1.71 10.31
N ILE A 126 -17.33 2.65 9.41
CA ILE A 126 -16.14 2.52 8.57
C ILE A 126 -14.86 2.39 9.41
N GLU A 127 -14.79 3.04 10.58
CA GLU A 127 -13.64 2.94 11.46
C GLU A 127 -13.46 1.52 12.01
N GLU A 128 -14.54 0.81 12.29
CA GLU A 128 -14.49 -0.59 12.70
C GLU A 128 -13.90 -1.47 11.60
N GLN A 129 -14.27 -1.21 10.35
CA GLN A 129 -13.72 -1.94 9.22
C GLN A 129 -12.23 -1.65 9.02
N LYS A 130 -11.82 -0.39 9.16
CA LYS A 130 -10.40 -0.01 9.11
C LYS A 130 -9.60 -0.73 10.21
N ASP A 131 -10.14 -0.76 11.43
CA ASP A 131 -9.49 -1.44 12.55
C ASP A 131 -9.39 -2.94 12.31
N ALA A 132 -10.43 -3.56 11.75
CA ALA A 132 -10.41 -4.98 11.40
C ALA A 132 -9.36 -5.29 10.32
N VAL A 133 -9.24 -4.43 9.31
CA VAL A 133 -8.20 -4.59 8.27
C VAL A 133 -6.81 -4.43 8.89
N SER A 134 -6.60 -3.41 9.71
CA SER A 134 -5.31 -3.19 10.38
C SER A 134 -4.92 -4.37 11.25
N GLU A 135 -5.85 -4.84 12.07
CA GLU A 135 -5.60 -5.99 12.95
C GLU A 135 -5.24 -7.24 12.14
N TYR A 136 -5.97 -7.50 11.08
CA TYR A 136 -5.69 -8.65 10.22
C TYR A 136 -4.31 -8.56 9.57
N LEU A 137 -3.98 -7.40 9.00
CA LEU A 137 -2.68 -7.19 8.35
C LEU A 137 -1.52 -7.32 9.33
N ASP A 138 -1.67 -6.74 10.53
CA ASP A 138 -0.63 -6.78 11.55
C ASP A 138 -0.39 -8.20 12.06
N LYS A 139 -1.43 -8.99 12.23
CA LYS A 139 -1.31 -10.38 12.68
C LYS A 139 -0.75 -11.30 11.59
N ARG A 140 -1.20 -11.13 10.36
CA ARG A 140 -0.85 -12.04 9.26
C ARG A 140 0.53 -11.77 8.69
N PHE A 141 0.90 -10.49 8.53
CA PHE A 141 2.14 -10.08 7.86
C PHE A 141 3.10 -9.34 8.78
N GLY A 142 2.60 -8.57 9.74
CA GLY A 142 3.39 -7.67 10.56
C GLY A 142 3.65 -6.33 9.87
N ARG A 143 3.85 -5.30 10.68
CA ARG A 143 4.20 -3.96 10.21
C ARG A 143 5.70 -3.78 10.17
N TRP A 144 6.21 -3.36 9.04
CA TRP A 144 7.64 -3.12 8.88
C TRP A 144 8.17 -2.03 9.81
N TYR A 145 7.44 -0.92 9.91
CA TYR A 145 7.92 0.21 10.72
C TYR A 145 7.80 0.00 12.23
N ASP A 146 7.05 -0.99 12.70
CA ASP A 146 7.00 -1.31 14.13
C ASP A 146 8.29 -1.98 14.61
N ASP A 147 8.97 -2.67 13.73
CA ASP A 147 10.24 -3.31 14.05
C ASP A 147 11.41 -2.32 14.17
N ILE A 148 11.21 -1.10 13.69
CA ILE A 148 12.26 -0.07 13.65
C ILE A 148 12.03 1.07 14.62
N ARG A 149 11.02 0.96 15.44
CA ARG A 149 10.74 1.93 16.50
C ARG A 149 11.71 1.81 17.67
#